data_7ca570718af4cc969c0d09e3a15bee58
#
_entry.id   7ca570718af4cc969c0d09e3a15bee58
#
_cell.length_a   1.000
_cell.length_b   1.000
_cell.length_c   1.000
_cell.angle_alpha   90.00
_cell.angle_beta   90.00
_cell.angle_gamma   90.00
#
_symmetry.space_group_name_H-M   'P 1'
#
loop_
_entity.id
_entity.type
_entity.pdbx_description
1 polymer ?
#
loop_
_entity_poly.entity_id
_entity_poly.type
_entity_poly.pdbx_seq_one_letter_code
_entity_poly.pdbx_strand_id
1 'polypeptide(L)'
;MTPDGCPVELYGLLPAAGEPELVHRSIPAGASVLDLGCGTGRIAAPLAALGHEVVAVDESAEMLALVHDARPVRAHIQDLRLPTTFDAVLLASHLLNSPGADDRQALLATCRAHVSAGGQVLIQWHPAQWFDALRAGTTHEGELGPVRARLAVHAIDAGLLDAEVSYRAGDQQWVQPFFARRLDEQQLGEELAAAGLRFGSWLDTGHGWFSATPV
;
A
#
# COMPACT_ATOMS: atom_id res chain seq x y z
N MET A 1 17.58 -3.10 7.38
CA MET A 1 16.47 -2.18 7.74
C MET A 1 16.44 -1.10 6.68
N THR A 2 15.28 -0.84 6.11
CA THR A 2 15.07 0.18 5.08
C THR A 2 15.22 1.60 5.64
N PRO A 3 15.36 2.65 4.80
CA PRO A 3 15.46 4.04 5.26
C PRO A 3 14.28 4.50 6.12
N ASP A 4 13.07 3.97 5.85
CA ASP A 4 11.84 4.21 6.61
C ASP A 4 11.68 3.30 7.84
N GLY A 5 12.70 2.50 8.18
CA GLY A 5 12.72 1.66 9.37
C GLY A 5 12.07 0.28 9.22
N CYS A 6 11.64 -0.12 8.02
CA CYS A 6 11.03 -1.43 7.79
C CYS A 6 12.07 -2.56 7.89
N PRO A 7 11.85 -3.61 8.70
CA PRO A 7 12.74 -4.75 8.79
C PRO A 7 12.55 -5.69 7.59
N VAL A 8 13.51 -5.74 6.67
CA VAL A 8 13.48 -6.57 5.45
C VAL A 8 13.19 -8.03 5.74
N GLU A 9 13.81 -8.58 6.79
CA GLU A 9 13.61 -9.97 7.22
C GLU A 9 12.16 -10.26 7.60
N LEU A 10 11.50 -9.34 8.31
CA LEU A 10 10.09 -9.45 8.66
C LEU A 10 9.21 -9.48 7.40
N TYR A 11 9.43 -8.52 6.49
CA TYR A 11 8.62 -8.41 5.27
C TYR A 11 8.74 -9.64 4.36
N GLY A 12 9.89 -10.32 4.38
CA GLY A 12 10.07 -11.61 3.71
C GLY A 12 9.25 -12.76 4.31
N LEU A 13 8.76 -12.63 5.55
CA LEU A 13 7.91 -13.63 6.22
C LEU A 13 6.41 -13.36 6.04
N LEU A 14 6.02 -12.14 5.64
CA LEU A 14 4.61 -11.76 5.52
C LEU A 14 4.01 -12.38 4.24
N PRO A 15 2.99 -13.23 4.36
CA PRO A 15 2.29 -13.75 3.18
C PRO A 15 1.38 -12.67 2.58
N ALA A 16 0.99 -12.86 1.34
CA ALA A 16 -0.18 -12.19 0.80
C ALA A 16 -1.44 -12.67 1.54
N ALA A 17 -2.38 -11.77 1.81
CA ALA A 17 -3.62 -12.05 2.54
C ALA A 17 -4.87 -11.83 1.66
N GLY A 18 -4.77 -12.26 0.37
CA GLY A 18 -5.85 -12.12 -0.62
C GLY A 18 -5.77 -10.87 -1.47
N GLU A 19 -4.75 -10.03 -1.29
CA GLU A 19 -4.54 -8.82 -2.11
C GLU A 19 -4.29 -9.16 -3.58
N PRO A 20 -3.45 -10.15 -3.95
CA PRO A 20 -3.23 -10.50 -5.35
C PRO A 20 -4.51 -10.95 -6.06
N GLU A 21 -5.34 -11.75 -5.40
CA GLU A 21 -6.61 -12.23 -5.94
C GLU A 21 -7.63 -11.09 -6.08
N LEU A 22 -7.64 -10.14 -5.13
CA LEU A 22 -8.47 -8.94 -5.22
C LEU A 22 -8.05 -8.10 -6.43
N VAL A 23 -6.76 -7.85 -6.58
CA VAL A 23 -6.23 -7.09 -7.73
C VAL A 23 -6.53 -7.82 -9.03
N HIS A 24 -6.20 -9.12 -9.13
CA HIS A 24 -6.41 -9.93 -10.34
C HIS A 24 -7.86 -9.88 -10.84
N ARG A 25 -8.86 -10.04 -9.95
CA ARG A 25 -10.29 -9.98 -10.35
C ARG A 25 -10.76 -8.56 -10.70
N SER A 26 -10.00 -7.53 -10.32
CA SER A 26 -10.37 -6.12 -10.55
C SER A 26 -9.79 -5.55 -11.83
N ILE A 27 -8.87 -6.24 -12.50
CA ILE A 27 -8.19 -5.78 -13.71
C ILE A 27 -8.33 -6.79 -14.85
N PRO A 28 -8.16 -6.41 -16.13
CA PRO A 28 -8.18 -7.34 -17.24
C PRO A 28 -7.10 -8.43 -17.12
N ALA A 29 -7.38 -9.62 -17.61
CA ALA A 29 -6.38 -10.69 -17.70
C ALA A 29 -5.19 -10.24 -18.57
N GLY A 30 -3.96 -10.52 -18.11
CA GLY A 30 -2.74 -10.12 -18.81
C GLY A 30 -2.41 -8.63 -18.73
N ALA A 31 -3.10 -7.87 -17.87
CA ALA A 31 -2.85 -6.44 -17.69
C ALA A 31 -1.41 -6.13 -17.31
N SER A 32 -0.91 -4.98 -17.77
CA SER A 32 0.33 -4.37 -17.27
C SER A 32 0.08 -3.69 -15.93
N VAL A 33 0.90 -4.02 -14.92
CA VAL A 33 0.73 -3.57 -13.53
C VAL A 33 1.99 -2.87 -13.04
N LEU A 34 1.81 -1.71 -12.43
CA LEU A 34 2.86 -0.99 -11.68
C LEU A 34 2.55 -1.08 -10.19
N ASP A 35 3.40 -1.77 -9.42
CA ASP A 35 3.27 -1.92 -7.96
C ASP A 35 4.21 -0.93 -7.26
N LEU A 36 3.65 0.11 -6.66
CA LEU A 36 4.36 1.20 -6.00
C LEU A 36 4.55 0.90 -4.51
N GLY A 37 5.82 0.85 -4.06
CA GLY A 37 6.17 0.44 -2.71
C GLY A 37 6.01 -1.07 -2.52
N CYS A 38 6.49 -1.84 -3.49
CA CYS A 38 6.27 -3.29 -3.57
C CYS A 38 6.91 -4.08 -2.42
N GLY A 39 7.85 -3.51 -1.67
CA GLY A 39 8.61 -4.20 -0.65
C GLY A 39 9.30 -5.44 -1.22
N THR A 40 9.09 -6.58 -0.60
CA THR A 40 9.65 -7.88 -1.02
C THR A 40 8.91 -8.54 -2.19
N GLY A 41 7.93 -7.86 -2.80
CA GLY A 41 7.15 -8.38 -3.92
C GLY A 41 5.97 -9.27 -3.52
N ARG A 42 5.49 -9.15 -2.30
CA ARG A 42 4.39 -9.95 -1.72
C ARG A 42 3.10 -9.96 -2.58
N ILE A 43 2.83 -8.86 -3.27
CA ILE A 43 1.72 -8.73 -4.22
C ILE A 43 2.21 -8.95 -5.65
N ALA A 44 3.36 -8.39 -6.01
CA ALA A 44 3.91 -8.42 -7.37
C ALA A 44 4.16 -9.83 -7.90
N ALA A 45 4.82 -10.70 -7.12
CA ALA A 45 5.17 -12.06 -7.57
C ALA A 45 3.92 -12.93 -7.83
N PRO A 46 2.90 -12.98 -6.94
CA PRO A 46 1.66 -13.70 -7.25
C PRO A 46 0.90 -13.14 -8.46
N LEU A 47 0.89 -11.82 -8.68
CA LEU A 47 0.26 -11.24 -9.86
C LEU A 47 0.98 -11.66 -11.15
N ALA A 48 2.31 -11.70 -11.15
CA ALA A 48 3.08 -12.22 -12.27
C ALA A 48 2.75 -13.69 -12.54
N ALA A 49 2.63 -14.52 -11.49
CA ALA A 49 2.22 -15.93 -11.60
C ALA A 49 0.79 -16.08 -12.15
N LEU A 50 -0.09 -15.10 -11.94
CA LEU A 50 -1.44 -15.02 -12.52
C LEU A 50 -1.46 -14.49 -13.97
N GLY A 51 -0.29 -14.22 -14.57
CA GLY A 51 -0.12 -13.86 -15.97
C GLY A 51 -0.12 -12.37 -16.26
N HIS A 52 0.06 -11.51 -15.25
CA HIS A 52 0.22 -10.06 -15.42
C HIS A 52 1.68 -9.67 -15.69
N GLU A 53 1.89 -8.58 -16.44
CA GLU A 53 3.22 -7.98 -16.64
C GLU A 53 3.47 -6.97 -15.50
N VAL A 54 4.26 -7.37 -14.49
CA VAL A 54 4.42 -6.56 -13.27
C VAL A 54 5.75 -5.83 -13.25
N VAL A 55 5.70 -4.52 -13.00
CA VAL A 55 6.84 -3.68 -12.63
C VAL A 55 6.70 -3.35 -11.15
N ALA A 56 7.71 -3.75 -10.35
CA ALA A 56 7.73 -3.63 -8.90
C ALA A 56 8.71 -2.54 -8.47
N VAL A 57 8.21 -1.47 -7.85
CA VAL A 57 8.99 -0.28 -7.47
C VAL A 57 9.15 -0.22 -5.97
N ASP A 58 10.40 -0.06 -5.52
CA ASP A 58 10.72 0.22 -4.11
C ASP A 58 12.02 1.04 -4.03
N GLU A 59 12.21 1.80 -2.96
CA GLU A 59 13.45 2.54 -2.73
C GLU A 59 14.58 1.66 -2.20
N SER A 60 14.23 0.59 -1.50
CA SER A 60 15.15 -0.33 -0.85
C SER A 60 15.69 -1.38 -1.82
N ALA A 61 16.99 -1.33 -2.05
CA ALA A 61 17.67 -2.39 -2.82
C ALA A 61 17.59 -3.76 -2.13
N GLU A 62 17.52 -3.79 -0.79
CA GLU A 62 17.43 -5.02 -0.01
C GLU A 62 16.05 -5.67 -0.17
N MET A 63 14.97 -4.87 -0.20
CA MET A 63 13.62 -5.35 -0.50
C MET A 63 13.54 -5.90 -1.92
N LEU A 64 14.03 -5.13 -2.89
CA LEU A 64 14.01 -5.52 -4.31
C LEU A 64 14.84 -6.76 -4.60
N ALA A 65 15.86 -7.06 -3.81
CA ALA A 65 16.64 -8.29 -3.96
C ALA A 65 15.82 -9.57 -3.67
N LEU A 66 14.67 -9.45 -3.01
CA LEU A 66 13.74 -10.54 -2.73
C LEU A 66 12.59 -10.62 -3.75
N VAL A 67 12.45 -9.62 -4.61
CA VAL A 67 11.44 -9.63 -5.68
C VAL A 67 11.83 -10.65 -6.75
N HIS A 68 10.92 -11.55 -7.09
CA HIS A 68 11.05 -12.52 -8.17
C HIS A 68 9.81 -12.46 -9.07
N ASP A 69 9.94 -12.99 -10.28
CA ASP A 69 8.87 -13.06 -11.29
C ASP A 69 8.27 -11.70 -11.74
N ALA A 70 8.74 -10.58 -11.19
CA ALA A 70 8.39 -9.23 -11.57
C ALA A 70 9.63 -8.41 -11.93
N ARG A 71 9.47 -7.33 -12.68
CA ARG A 71 10.60 -6.44 -13.06
C ARG A 71 10.86 -5.42 -11.94
N PRO A 72 11.96 -5.54 -11.17
CA PRO A 72 12.25 -4.59 -10.11
C PRO A 72 12.77 -3.26 -10.68
N VAL A 73 12.36 -2.16 -10.06
CA VAL A 73 12.82 -0.79 -10.33
C VAL A 73 13.11 -0.10 -9.01
N ARG A 74 14.34 0.35 -8.80
CA ARG A 74 14.72 1.09 -7.60
C ARG A 74 14.42 2.57 -7.79
N ALA A 75 13.46 3.11 -7.05
CA ALA A 75 13.15 4.53 -7.04
C ALA A 75 12.33 4.90 -5.79
N HIS A 76 12.41 6.15 -5.36
CA HIS A 76 11.38 6.74 -4.51
C HIS A 76 10.11 6.92 -5.35
N ILE A 77 8.96 6.60 -4.79
CA ILE A 77 7.68 6.66 -5.53
C ILE A 77 7.45 8.06 -6.10
N GLN A 78 7.69 9.11 -5.32
CA GLN A 78 7.48 10.50 -5.70
C GLN A 78 8.38 10.95 -6.86
N ASP A 79 9.55 10.34 -6.99
CA ASP A 79 10.55 10.68 -8.02
C ASP A 79 10.45 9.80 -9.27
N LEU A 80 9.57 8.79 -9.24
CA LEU A 80 9.45 7.83 -10.35
C LEU A 80 9.00 8.51 -11.63
N ARG A 81 9.73 8.26 -12.72
CA ARG A 81 9.39 8.73 -14.07
C ARG A 81 9.67 7.62 -15.07
N LEU A 82 8.69 6.77 -15.33
CA LEU A 82 8.77 5.77 -16.39
C LEU A 82 8.21 6.33 -17.70
N PRO A 83 8.76 5.93 -18.85
CA PRO A 83 8.31 6.42 -20.15
C PRO A 83 7.02 5.74 -20.65
N THR A 84 6.43 4.87 -19.84
CA THR A 84 5.25 4.07 -20.18
C THR A 84 4.16 4.22 -19.11
N THR A 85 2.93 3.98 -19.51
CA THR A 85 1.76 3.89 -18.64
C THR A 85 1.28 2.44 -18.53
N PHE A 86 0.47 2.15 -17.53
CA PHE A 86 0.03 0.81 -17.15
C PHE A 86 -1.50 0.71 -17.13
N ASP A 87 -2.02 -0.49 -17.33
CA ASP A 87 -3.46 -0.77 -17.22
C ASP A 87 -3.92 -0.69 -15.75
N ALA A 88 -3.01 -1.02 -14.82
CA ALA A 88 -3.25 -0.87 -13.39
C ALA A 88 -2.03 -0.31 -12.67
N VAL A 89 -2.27 0.61 -11.73
CA VAL A 89 -1.26 1.11 -10.79
C VAL A 89 -1.72 0.77 -9.38
N LEU A 90 -0.87 0.10 -8.61
CA LEU A 90 -1.14 -0.27 -7.22
C LEU A 90 -0.46 0.70 -6.26
N LEU A 91 -1.19 1.15 -5.26
CA LEU A 91 -0.71 1.84 -4.09
C LEU A 91 -1.23 1.10 -2.86
N ALA A 92 -0.51 0.05 -2.46
CA ALA A 92 -0.88 -0.83 -1.37
C ALA A 92 -0.29 -0.41 -0.02
N SER A 93 -0.41 -1.28 0.99
CA SER A 93 0.20 -1.13 2.32
C SER A 93 -0.17 0.17 3.04
N HIS A 94 -1.36 0.69 2.78
CA HIS A 94 -1.95 1.87 3.43
C HIS A 94 -1.13 3.17 3.26
N LEU A 95 -0.27 3.26 2.23
CA LEU A 95 0.56 4.43 1.96
C LEU A 95 -0.25 5.73 1.81
N LEU A 96 -1.51 5.63 1.36
CA LEU A 96 -2.41 6.78 1.27
C LEU A 96 -2.75 7.38 2.65
N ASN A 97 -2.59 6.65 3.74
CA ASN A 97 -2.78 7.19 5.09
C ASN A 97 -1.53 7.90 5.65
N SER A 98 -0.54 8.22 4.81
CA SER A 98 0.63 9.01 5.22
C SER A 98 0.21 10.30 5.93
N PRO A 99 0.94 10.72 7.00
CA PRO A 99 0.58 11.91 7.79
C PRO A 99 0.59 13.21 6.98
N GLY A 100 1.59 13.37 6.10
CA GLY A 100 1.81 14.58 5.30
C GLY A 100 0.82 14.68 4.12
N ALA A 101 0.17 15.83 3.94
CA ALA A 101 -0.70 16.05 2.78
C ALA A 101 0.10 16.09 1.47
N ASP A 102 1.27 16.71 1.50
CA ASP A 102 2.16 16.81 0.34
C ASP A 102 2.67 15.42 -0.08
N ASP A 103 2.97 14.53 0.89
CA ASP A 103 3.38 13.15 0.61
C ASP A 103 2.26 12.37 -0.09
N ARG A 104 1.02 12.47 0.43
CA ARG A 104 -0.15 11.82 -0.18
C ARG A 104 -0.39 12.32 -1.60
N GLN A 105 -0.30 13.65 -1.81
CA GLN A 105 -0.46 14.25 -3.15
C GLN A 105 0.65 13.79 -4.11
N ALA A 106 1.89 13.68 -3.65
CA ALA A 106 3.00 13.19 -4.47
C ALA A 106 2.81 11.72 -4.87
N LEU A 107 2.34 10.87 -3.94
CA LEU A 107 1.99 9.46 -4.22
C LEU A 107 0.87 9.37 -5.27
N LEU A 108 -0.22 10.11 -5.10
CA LEU A 108 -1.35 10.12 -6.02
C LEU A 108 -0.97 10.70 -7.39
N ALA A 109 -0.14 11.74 -7.43
CA ALA A 109 0.37 12.31 -8.68
C ALA A 109 1.22 11.29 -9.46
N THR A 110 2.02 10.47 -8.76
CA THR A 110 2.77 9.37 -9.38
C THR A 110 1.82 8.31 -9.92
N CYS A 111 0.79 7.92 -9.20
CA CYS A 111 -0.25 7.02 -9.69
C CYS A 111 -0.89 7.58 -10.97
N ARG A 112 -1.28 8.87 -10.95
CA ARG A 112 -1.91 9.55 -12.09
C ARG A 112 -1.00 9.61 -13.32
N ALA A 113 0.29 9.85 -13.11
CA ALA A 113 1.27 9.96 -14.20
C ALA A 113 1.52 8.62 -14.91
N HIS A 114 1.31 7.52 -14.22
CA HIS A 114 1.64 6.18 -14.73
C HIS A 114 0.42 5.31 -15.08
N VAL A 115 -0.80 5.71 -14.71
CA VAL A 115 -2.00 5.01 -15.16
C VAL A 115 -2.36 5.42 -16.60
N SER A 116 -2.69 4.45 -17.45
CA SER A 116 -3.16 4.72 -18.83
C SER A 116 -4.54 5.39 -18.82
N ALA A 117 -4.93 6.02 -19.93
CA ALA A 117 -6.23 6.70 -20.03
C ALA A 117 -7.43 5.78 -19.78
N GLY A 118 -7.31 4.48 -20.12
CA GLY A 118 -8.34 3.46 -19.86
C GLY A 118 -8.05 2.59 -18.65
N GLY A 119 -6.96 2.86 -17.93
CA GLY A 119 -6.52 2.10 -16.78
C GLY A 119 -7.16 2.56 -15.48
N GLN A 120 -6.74 1.90 -14.40
CA GLN A 120 -7.21 2.24 -13.06
C GLN A 120 -6.08 2.20 -12.02
N VAL A 121 -6.24 2.99 -10.97
CA VAL A 121 -5.41 2.95 -9.78
C VAL A 121 -6.16 2.15 -8.71
N LEU A 122 -5.49 1.17 -8.12
CA LEU A 122 -6.03 0.34 -7.05
C LEU A 122 -5.30 0.70 -5.76
N ILE A 123 -6.05 1.16 -4.76
CA ILE A 123 -5.48 1.73 -3.54
C ILE A 123 -5.96 0.96 -2.33
N GLN A 124 -5.01 0.54 -1.48
CA GLN A 124 -5.27 0.04 -0.14
C GLN A 124 -5.10 1.16 0.88
N TRP A 125 -6.08 1.30 1.77
CA TRP A 125 -6.05 2.30 2.82
C TRP A 125 -6.75 1.82 4.09
N HIS A 126 -6.54 2.52 5.19
CA HIS A 126 -7.37 2.36 6.37
C HIS A 126 -8.57 3.31 6.28
N PRO A 127 -9.80 2.81 6.17
CA PRO A 127 -10.99 3.66 6.11
C PRO A 127 -11.27 4.31 7.47
N ALA A 128 -12.05 5.40 7.49
CA ALA A 128 -12.33 6.18 8.69
C ALA A 128 -12.84 5.33 9.87
N GLN A 129 -13.72 4.35 9.61
CA GLN A 129 -14.24 3.46 10.64
C GLN A 129 -13.16 2.61 11.35
N TRP A 130 -12.05 2.28 10.67
CA TRP A 130 -10.93 1.59 11.31
C TRP A 130 -10.30 2.48 12.39
N PHE A 131 -10.05 3.77 12.09
CA PHE A 131 -9.55 4.73 13.07
C PHE A 131 -10.53 4.97 14.20
N ASP A 132 -11.84 5.06 13.88
CA ASP A 132 -12.91 5.34 14.85
C ASP A 132 -13.10 4.19 15.86
N ALA A 133 -12.63 2.99 15.55
CA ALA A 133 -12.60 1.85 16.46
C ALA A 133 -11.42 1.86 17.43
N LEU A 134 -10.35 2.62 17.15
CA LEU A 134 -9.15 2.69 17.98
C LEU A 134 -9.36 3.60 19.19
N ARG A 135 -8.61 3.34 20.26
CA ARG A 135 -8.58 4.17 21.47
C ARG A 135 -7.14 4.31 21.97
N ALA A 136 -6.73 5.50 22.35
CA ALA A 136 -5.40 5.72 22.96
C ALA A 136 -5.22 4.84 24.20
N GLY A 137 -4.03 4.27 24.35
CA GLY A 137 -3.67 3.37 25.43
C GLY A 137 -4.17 1.93 25.25
N THR A 138 -4.81 1.58 24.13
CA THR A 138 -5.23 0.19 23.84
C THR A 138 -4.23 -0.57 23.00
N THR A 139 -4.37 -1.89 22.99
CA THR A 139 -3.60 -2.79 22.13
C THR A 139 -4.54 -3.74 21.40
N HIS A 140 -4.20 -4.05 20.14
CA HIS A 140 -4.91 -4.98 19.30
C HIS A 140 -3.94 -6.05 18.80
N GLU A 141 -4.33 -7.30 18.86
CA GLU A 141 -3.50 -8.43 18.43
C GLU A 141 -4.10 -9.07 17.17
N GLY A 142 -3.23 -9.59 16.31
CA GLY A 142 -3.59 -10.30 15.09
C GLY A 142 -2.48 -11.21 14.62
N GLU A 143 -2.78 -11.99 13.60
CA GLU A 143 -1.81 -12.88 12.96
C GLU A 143 -1.71 -12.54 11.47
N LEU A 144 -0.49 -12.51 10.96
CA LEU A 144 -0.14 -12.31 9.55
C LEU A 144 0.64 -13.56 9.09
N GLY A 145 -0.06 -14.63 8.77
CA GLY A 145 0.54 -15.93 8.52
C GLY A 145 1.31 -16.44 9.75
N PRO A 146 2.63 -16.69 9.65
CA PRO A 146 3.43 -17.16 10.80
C PRO A 146 3.81 -16.04 11.79
N VAL A 147 3.48 -14.80 11.49
CA VAL A 147 3.88 -13.62 12.28
C VAL A 147 2.72 -13.17 13.16
N ARG A 148 2.96 -13.07 14.47
CA ARG A 148 2.04 -12.39 15.39
C ARG A 148 2.32 -10.90 15.36
N ALA A 149 1.28 -10.08 15.20
CA ALA A 149 1.35 -8.64 15.22
C ALA A 149 0.56 -8.09 16.40
N ARG A 150 1.09 -7.05 17.06
CA ARG A 150 0.43 -6.34 18.15
C ARG A 150 0.55 -4.85 17.89
N LEU A 151 -0.58 -4.22 17.60
CA LEU A 151 -0.70 -2.76 17.45
C LEU A 151 -0.91 -2.15 18.84
N ALA A 152 -0.03 -1.25 19.25
CA ALA A 152 -0.18 -0.42 20.45
C ALA A 152 -0.52 1.02 20.01
N VAL A 153 -1.66 1.54 20.45
CA VAL A 153 -2.12 2.89 20.13
C VAL A 153 -1.63 3.84 21.23
N HIS A 154 -0.71 4.75 20.89
CA HIS A 154 -0.14 5.71 21.83
C HIS A 154 -1.02 6.95 21.96
N ALA A 155 -1.38 7.56 20.82
CA ALA A 155 -2.20 8.76 20.81
C ALA A 155 -3.05 8.83 19.53
N ILE A 156 -4.16 9.54 19.63
CA ILE A 156 -4.97 9.96 18.47
C ILE A 156 -5.30 11.43 18.69
N ASP A 157 -4.74 12.29 17.85
CA ASP A 157 -4.96 13.73 17.94
C ASP A 157 -5.29 14.33 16.57
N ALA A 158 -6.39 15.07 16.49
CA ALA A 158 -6.87 15.73 15.27
C ALA A 158 -6.82 14.84 14.01
N GLY A 159 -7.15 13.54 14.16
CA GLY A 159 -7.14 12.56 13.08
C GLY A 159 -5.74 12.02 12.72
N LEU A 160 -4.71 12.33 13.48
CA LEU A 160 -3.40 11.70 13.40
C LEU A 160 -3.30 10.60 14.45
N LEU A 161 -3.05 9.38 14.00
CA LEU A 161 -2.73 8.23 14.82
C LEU A 161 -1.22 8.17 15.04
N ASP A 162 -0.81 8.02 16.29
CA ASP A 162 0.54 7.63 16.73
C ASP A 162 0.45 6.23 17.34
N ALA A 163 1.13 5.28 16.75
CA ALA A 163 1.06 3.88 17.13
C ALA A 163 2.38 3.16 16.87
N GLU A 164 2.47 1.94 17.38
CA GLU A 164 3.58 1.04 17.18
C GLU A 164 3.05 -0.36 16.89
N VAL A 165 3.66 -1.04 15.94
CA VAL A 165 3.38 -2.46 15.72
C VAL A 165 4.61 -3.28 16.14
N SER A 166 4.39 -4.19 17.09
CA SER A 166 5.36 -5.21 17.45
C SER A 166 5.04 -6.49 16.71
N TYR A 167 6.05 -7.08 16.07
CA TYR A 167 5.93 -8.33 15.34
C TYR A 167 6.76 -9.42 16.01
N ARG A 168 6.27 -10.66 15.99
CA ARG A 168 6.99 -11.84 16.50
C ARG A 168 6.84 -13.02 15.54
N ALA A 169 7.98 -13.63 15.18
CA ALA A 169 8.03 -14.88 14.44
C ALA A 169 9.12 -15.79 15.04
N GLY A 170 8.72 -16.91 15.67
CA GLY A 170 9.63 -17.75 16.47
C GLY A 170 10.29 -16.93 17.58
N ASP A 171 11.63 -16.91 17.59
CA ASP A 171 12.44 -16.16 18.56
C ASP A 171 12.77 -14.74 18.11
N GLN A 172 12.40 -14.36 16.90
CA GLN A 172 12.64 -13.02 16.35
C GLN A 172 11.52 -12.07 16.73
N GLN A 173 11.89 -10.81 16.99
CA GLN A 173 10.96 -9.73 17.30
C GLN A 173 11.40 -8.44 16.62
N TRP A 174 10.44 -7.70 16.07
CA TRP A 174 10.63 -6.38 15.47
C TRP A 174 9.61 -5.42 16.03
N VAL A 175 9.98 -4.15 16.03
CA VAL A 175 9.12 -3.05 16.47
C VAL A 175 9.20 -1.96 15.42
N GLN A 176 8.04 -1.49 14.97
CA GLN A 176 7.93 -0.44 13.97
C GLN A 176 6.94 0.61 14.47
N PRO A 177 7.42 1.83 14.78
CA PRO A 177 6.53 2.96 15.01
C PRO A 177 5.85 3.34 13.69
N PHE A 178 4.61 3.78 13.79
CA PHE A 178 3.89 4.19 12.60
C PHE A 178 2.91 5.32 12.90
N PHE A 179 2.82 6.24 11.95
CA PHE A 179 1.89 7.36 12.00
C PHE A 179 0.94 7.25 10.82
N ALA A 180 -0.35 7.46 11.07
CA ALA A 180 -1.34 7.38 10.01
C ALA A 180 -2.37 8.51 10.13
N ARG A 181 -2.77 9.07 8.99
CA ARG A 181 -3.81 10.09 8.88
C ARG A 181 -5.16 9.44 8.63
N ARG A 182 -6.12 9.73 9.50
CA ARG A 182 -7.53 9.46 9.24
C ARG A 182 -8.04 10.40 8.16
N LEU A 183 -8.55 9.83 7.09
CA LEU A 183 -9.31 10.52 6.05
C LEU A 183 -10.73 10.00 6.05
N ASP A 184 -11.72 10.86 5.91
CA ASP A 184 -13.07 10.44 5.58
C ASP A 184 -13.28 10.38 4.05
N GLU A 185 -14.46 9.92 3.60
CA GLU A 185 -14.74 9.75 2.17
C GLU A 185 -14.74 11.09 1.42
N GLN A 186 -15.13 12.19 2.05
CA GLN A 186 -15.07 13.52 1.45
C GLN A 186 -13.62 13.95 1.24
N GLN A 187 -12.79 13.84 2.28
CA GLN A 187 -11.36 14.15 2.22
C GLN A 187 -10.64 13.28 1.20
N LEU A 188 -10.97 11.98 1.15
CA LEU A 188 -10.47 11.06 0.13
C LEU A 188 -10.81 11.57 -1.28
N GLY A 189 -12.06 11.96 -1.51
CA GLY A 189 -12.50 12.52 -2.80
C GLY A 189 -11.75 13.79 -3.19
N GLU A 190 -11.50 14.68 -2.22
CA GLU A 190 -10.73 15.91 -2.41
C GLU A 190 -9.26 15.62 -2.77
N GLU A 191 -8.61 14.67 -2.07
CA GLU A 191 -7.24 14.24 -2.36
C GLU A 191 -7.12 13.64 -3.78
N LEU A 192 -8.05 12.77 -4.16
CA LEU A 192 -8.09 12.17 -5.51
C LEU A 192 -8.30 13.24 -6.59
N ALA A 193 -9.26 14.15 -6.39
CA ALA A 193 -9.57 15.20 -7.36
C ALA A 193 -8.39 16.16 -7.55
N ALA A 194 -7.68 16.52 -6.49
CA ALA A 194 -6.48 17.35 -6.55
C ALA A 194 -5.35 16.70 -7.38
N ALA A 195 -5.27 15.36 -7.38
CA ALA A 195 -4.32 14.60 -8.19
C ALA A 195 -4.81 14.30 -9.61
N GLY A 196 -6.01 14.76 -10.04
CA GLY A 196 -6.60 14.45 -11.33
C GLY A 196 -7.10 13.00 -11.45
N LEU A 197 -7.53 12.45 -10.32
CA LEU A 197 -8.16 11.13 -10.21
C LEU A 197 -9.60 11.28 -9.74
N ARG A 198 -10.43 10.29 -10.05
CA ARG A 198 -11.81 10.20 -9.59
C ARG A 198 -12.03 8.83 -8.95
N PHE A 199 -12.69 8.82 -7.79
CA PHE A 199 -13.12 7.58 -7.15
C PHE A 199 -13.97 6.73 -8.13
N GLY A 200 -13.68 5.45 -8.18
CA GLY A 200 -14.39 4.47 -9.00
C GLY A 200 -15.39 3.66 -8.16
N SER A 201 -14.88 2.66 -7.46
CA SER A 201 -15.71 1.76 -6.63
C SER A 201 -14.90 1.16 -5.49
N TRP A 202 -15.61 0.72 -4.45
CA TRP A 202 -15.05 -0.16 -3.42
C TRP A 202 -14.80 -1.55 -4.01
N LEU A 203 -13.68 -2.16 -3.68
CA LEU A 203 -13.27 -3.47 -4.19
C LEU A 203 -13.45 -4.59 -3.17
N ASP A 204 -13.70 -4.22 -1.92
CA ASP A 204 -14.02 -5.12 -0.82
C ASP A 204 -15.15 -4.56 0.06
N THR A 205 -15.75 -5.43 0.86
CA THR A 205 -16.88 -5.07 1.75
C THR A 205 -16.44 -4.26 2.97
N GLY A 206 -15.15 -4.29 3.32
CA GLY A 206 -14.57 -3.53 4.42
C GLY A 206 -14.17 -2.11 4.04
N HIS A 207 -14.33 -1.75 2.75
CA HIS A 207 -13.87 -0.48 2.19
C HIS A 207 -12.37 -0.21 2.41
N GLY A 208 -11.58 -1.28 2.60
CA GLY A 208 -10.12 -1.22 2.72
C GLY A 208 -9.40 -1.07 1.38
N TRP A 209 -10.10 -1.37 0.28
CA TRP A 209 -9.61 -1.25 -1.08
C TRP A 209 -10.62 -0.53 -1.97
N PHE A 210 -10.11 0.33 -2.84
CA PHE A 210 -10.93 1.00 -3.85
C PHE A 210 -10.16 1.20 -5.15
N SER A 211 -10.92 1.44 -6.23
CA SER A 211 -10.37 1.88 -7.52
C SER A 211 -10.55 3.38 -7.70
N ALA A 212 -9.63 3.98 -8.46
CA ALA A 212 -9.75 5.34 -8.98
C ALA A 212 -9.35 5.36 -10.46
N THR A 213 -9.89 6.29 -11.23
CA THR A 213 -9.63 6.45 -12.66
C THR A 213 -9.14 7.85 -12.98
N PRO A 214 -8.32 8.04 -14.04
CA PRO A 214 -7.98 9.36 -14.55
C PRO A 214 -9.21 10.19 -14.88
N VAL A 215 -9.13 11.51 -14.64
CA VAL A 215 -10.12 12.51 -15.08
C VAL A 215 -9.65 13.10 -16.40
#